data_a5e295ade08790d543c82897ea252a19
#
_entry.id   a5e295ade08790d543c82897ea252a19
#
_cell.length_a   1.000
_cell.length_b   1.000
_cell.length_c   1.000
_cell.angle_alpha   90.00
_cell.angle_beta   90.00
_cell.angle_gamma   90.00
#
_symmetry.space_group_name_H-M   'P 1'
#
loop_
_entity.id
_entity.type
_entity.pdbx_description
1 polymer ?
#
loop_
_entity_poly.entity_id
_entity_poly.type
_entity_poly.pdbx_seq_one_letter_code
_entity_poly.pdbx_strand_id
1 'polypeptide(L)'
;MLLLAIIVLAAIAGLGMLGWRKRRTLESELQRHSVSPQELHAFIGSDQTVLILDVRQALDLLAYPEQIPGAQRVSPEDVLAKPNLIPKDKEAVVYCTCPSEETSRRILRRALRLGFTRVKFLRGGLAAWKAMGFPVEPYRGTFTFSSARTAPPST
;
A
#
# COMPACT_ATOMS: atom_id res chain seq x y z
N MET A 1 28.72 -14.40 -37.90
CA MET A 1 27.43 -13.68 -37.82
C MET A 1 26.38 -14.48 -37.03
N LEU A 2 26.05 -15.71 -37.41
CA LEU A 2 25.03 -16.55 -36.75
C LEU A 2 25.34 -16.83 -35.28
N LEU A 3 26.56 -17.17 -34.90
CA LEU A 3 26.99 -17.45 -33.53
C LEU A 3 26.79 -16.24 -32.61
N LEU A 4 27.10 -15.06 -33.08
CA LEU A 4 26.95 -13.79 -32.36
C LEU A 4 25.47 -13.46 -32.10
N ALA A 5 24.61 -13.72 -33.09
CA ALA A 5 23.16 -13.55 -32.93
C ALA A 5 22.59 -14.51 -31.88
N ILE A 6 23.04 -15.75 -31.85
CA ILE A 6 22.60 -16.75 -30.83
C ILE A 6 23.02 -16.31 -29.42
N ILE A 7 24.25 -15.83 -29.25
CA ILE A 7 24.74 -15.34 -27.96
C ILE A 7 23.91 -14.15 -27.47
N VAL A 8 23.62 -13.20 -28.35
CA VAL A 8 22.81 -12.02 -28.01
C VAL A 8 21.38 -12.42 -27.59
N LEU A 9 20.75 -13.32 -28.36
CA LEU A 9 19.42 -13.84 -28.01
C LEU A 9 19.41 -14.58 -26.67
N ALA A 10 20.41 -15.41 -26.39
CA ALA A 10 20.55 -16.10 -25.13
C ALA A 10 20.73 -15.13 -23.95
N ALA A 11 21.52 -14.07 -24.14
CA ALA A 11 21.71 -13.03 -23.13
C ALA A 11 20.41 -12.26 -22.85
N ILE A 12 19.66 -11.88 -23.87
CA ILE A 12 18.35 -11.20 -23.72
C ILE A 12 17.36 -12.11 -23.00
N ALA A 13 17.29 -13.38 -23.37
CA ALA A 13 16.41 -14.37 -22.71
C ALA A 13 16.81 -14.56 -21.24
N GLY A 14 18.10 -14.64 -20.93
CA GLY A 14 18.62 -14.75 -19.57
C GLY A 14 18.26 -13.55 -18.70
N LEU A 15 18.46 -12.33 -19.22
CA LEU A 15 18.07 -11.10 -18.53
C LEU A 15 16.55 -11.01 -18.32
N GLY A 16 15.75 -11.40 -19.31
CA GLY A 16 14.31 -11.47 -19.22
C GLY A 16 13.84 -12.45 -18.13
N MET A 17 14.45 -13.63 -18.08
CA MET A 17 14.15 -14.65 -17.07
C MET A 17 14.53 -14.18 -15.66
N LEU A 18 15.68 -13.54 -15.47
CA LEU A 18 16.07 -12.97 -14.18
C LEU A 18 15.11 -11.88 -13.72
N GLY A 19 14.71 -10.98 -14.60
CA GLY A 19 13.73 -9.94 -14.32
C GLY A 19 12.36 -10.53 -13.94
N TRP A 20 11.91 -11.56 -14.65
CA TRP A 20 10.66 -12.25 -14.37
C TRP A 20 10.68 -13.00 -13.01
N ARG A 21 11.78 -13.69 -12.70
CA ARG A 21 11.97 -14.34 -11.39
C ARG A 21 11.94 -13.32 -10.25
N LYS A 22 12.63 -12.19 -10.40
CA LYS A 22 12.65 -11.12 -9.40
C LYS A 22 11.26 -10.50 -9.18
N ARG A 23 10.49 -10.31 -10.26
CA ARG A 23 9.10 -9.83 -10.15
C ARG A 23 8.22 -10.83 -9.41
N ARG A 24 8.33 -12.13 -9.72
CA ARG A 24 7.54 -13.17 -9.05
C ARG A 24 7.86 -13.29 -7.57
N THR A 25 9.14 -13.21 -7.17
CA THR A 25 9.52 -13.25 -5.74
C THR A 25 8.98 -12.04 -4.99
N LEU A 26 9.06 -10.84 -5.58
CA LEU A 26 8.50 -9.64 -4.97
C LEU A 26 6.97 -9.72 -4.84
N GLU A 27 6.27 -10.21 -5.85
CA GLU A 27 4.81 -10.37 -5.82
C GLU A 27 4.39 -11.40 -4.76
N SER A 28 5.10 -12.52 -4.64
CA SER A 28 4.82 -13.52 -3.62
C SER A 28 5.10 -13.01 -2.19
N GLU A 29 6.08 -12.14 -2.02
CA GLU A 29 6.36 -11.48 -0.75
C GLU A 29 5.25 -10.49 -0.38
N LEU A 30 4.83 -9.64 -1.32
CA LEU A 30 3.71 -8.72 -1.12
C LEU A 30 2.42 -9.48 -0.78
N GLN A 31 2.17 -10.60 -1.45
CA GLN A 31 0.99 -11.42 -1.20
C GLN A 31 0.97 -12.02 0.22
N ARG A 32 2.12 -12.40 0.76
CA ARG A 32 2.24 -12.86 2.16
C ARG A 32 1.94 -11.76 3.18
N HIS A 33 2.17 -10.51 2.81
CA HIS A 33 1.83 -9.33 3.61
C HIS A 33 0.52 -8.67 3.17
N SER A 34 -0.45 -9.47 2.75
CA SER A 34 -1.80 -9.00 2.42
C SER A 34 -2.82 -9.61 3.37
N VAL A 35 -3.93 -8.92 3.52
CA VAL A 35 -5.10 -9.37 4.29
C VAL A 35 -6.36 -9.17 3.45
N SER A 36 -7.29 -10.11 3.49
CA SER A 36 -8.58 -9.97 2.84
C SER A 36 -9.52 -9.09 3.69
N PRO A 37 -10.60 -8.54 3.08
CA PRO A 37 -11.62 -7.83 3.84
C PRO A 37 -12.24 -8.66 4.98
N GLN A 38 -12.46 -9.96 4.75
CA GLN A 38 -13.01 -10.87 5.74
C GLN A 38 -12.08 -11.05 6.94
N GLU A 39 -10.77 -11.27 6.67
CA GLU A 39 -9.75 -11.40 7.72
C GLU A 39 -9.64 -10.12 8.53
N LEU A 40 -9.63 -8.94 7.87
CA LEU A 40 -9.57 -7.66 8.56
C LEU A 40 -10.83 -7.43 9.41
N HIS A 41 -12.02 -7.76 8.89
CA HIS A 41 -13.27 -7.65 9.63
C HIS A 41 -13.26 -8.53 10.89
N ALA A 42 -12.73 -9.75 10.79
CA ALA A 42 -12.56 -10.63 11.95
C ALA A 42 -11.56 -10.06 12.97
N PHE A 43 -10.48 -9.41 12.54
CA PHE A 43 -9.53 -8.75 13.45
C PHE A 43 -10.16 -7.59 14.21
N ILE A 44 -10.98 -6.76 13.53
CA ILE A 44 -11.70 -5.64 14.18
C ILE A 44 -12.68 -6.16 15.25
N GLY A 45 -13.32 -7.30 15.01
CA GLY A 45 -14.27 -7.92 15.95
C GLY A 45 -13.63 -8.73 17.07
N SER A 46 -12.32 -8.89 17.09
CA SER A 46 -11.56 -9.62 18.12
C SER A 46 -10.85 -8.65 19.07
N ASP A 47 -10.38 -9.18 20.22
CA ASP A 47 -9.57 -8.39 21.18
C ASP A 47 -8.16 -8.04 20.66
N GLN A 48 -7.86 -8.35 19.39
CA GLN A 48 -6.57 -8.01 18.78
C GLN A 48 -6.50 -6.55 18.40
N THR A 49 -5.53 -5.84 18.95
CA THR A 49 -5.28 -4.44 18.59
C THR A 49 -4.57 -4.36 17.24
N VAL A 50 -5.33 -4.11 16.18
CA VAL A 50 -4.82 -3.84 14.83
C VAL A 50 -4.89 -2.34 14.53
N LEU A 51 -3.81 -1.77 14.03
CA LEU A 51 -3.79 -0.38 13.56
C LEU A 51 -4.22 -0.35 12.10
N ILE A 52 -5.32 0.32 11.78
CA ILE A 52 -5.82 0.47 10.42
C ILE A 52 -5.43 1.87 9.92
N LEU A 53 -4.69 1.95 8.81
CA LEU A 53 -4.21 3.20 8.24
C LEU A 53 -4.87 3.45 6.87
N ASP A 54 -5.60 4.53 6.80
CA ASP A 54 -6.14 5.06 5.55
C ASP A 54 -5.08 5.92 4.86
N VAL A 55 -4.49 5.41 3.78
CA VAL A 55 -3.44 6.07 3.02
C VAL A 55 -3.93 6.55 1.64
N ARG A 56 -5.20 6.89 1.55
CA ARG A 56 -5.78 7.47 0.32
C ARG A 56 -5.24 8.88 0.06
N GLN A 57 -5.27 9.32 -1.18
CA GLN A 57 -5.02 10.72 -1.52
C GLN A 57 -6.16 11.63 -1.02
N ALA A 58 -5.88 12.91 -0.82
CA ALA A 58 -6.89 13.86 -0.36
C ALA A 58 -8.10 13.94 -1.29
N LEU A 59 -7.88 13.85 -2.61
CA LEU A 59 -8.96 13.83 -3.60
C LEU A 59 -9.85 12.59 -3.51
N ASP A 60 -9.28 11.44 -3.17
CA ASP A 60 -10.04 10.20 -2.97
C ASP A 60 -10.99 10.31 -1.78
N LEU A 61 -10.55 11.02 -0.72
CA LEU A 61 -11.39 11.26 0.46
C LEU A 61 -12.57 12.20 0.16
N LEU A 62 -12.39 13.16 -0.75
CA LEU A 62 -13.49 14.01 -1.21
C LEU A 62 -14.52 13.23 -2.03
N ALA A 63 -14.04 12.31 -2.89
CA ALA A 63 -14.90 11.47 -3.71
C ALA A 63 -15.63 10.38 -2.90
N TYR A 64 -14.97 9.87 -1.86
CA TYR A 64 -15.45 8.78 -1.01
C TYR A 64 -15.25 9.16 0.46
N PRO A 65 -16.15 9.97 1.06
CA PRO A 65 -16.00 10.48 2.43
C PRO A 65 -16.30 9.44 3.52
N GLU A 66 -16.11 8.17 3.21
CA GLU A 66 -16.31 7.03 4.12
C GLU A 66 -14.98 6.36 4.39
N GLN A 67 -14.82 5.76 5.55
CA GLN A 67 -13.63 5.00 5.93
C GLN A 67 -14.00 3.68 6.63
N ILE A 68 -13.05 2.76 6.74
CA ILE A 68 -13.18 1.57 7.57
C ILE A 68 -13.22 2.01 9.03
N PRO A 69 -14.14 1.45 9.87
CA PRO A 69 -14.28 1.85 11.27
C PRO A 69 -12.96 1.76 12.04
N GLY A 70 -12.65 2.82 12.79
CA GLY A 70 -11.41 2.92 13.57
C GLY A 70 -10.15 3.20 12.76
N ALA A 71 -10.24 3.42 11.45
CA ALA A 71 -9.09 3.76 10.63
C ALA A 71 -8.55 5.16 10.97
N GLN A 72 -7.23 5.26 11.00
CA GLN A 72 -6.51 6.53 11.16
C GLN A 72 -6.01 7.00 9.80
N ARG A 73 -6.35 8.23 9.43
CA ARG A 73 -5.91 8.85 8.18
C ARG A 73 -4.46 9.31 8.32
N VAL A 74 -3.61 8.86 7.42
CA VAL A 74 -2.23 9.34 7.27
C VAL A 74 -1.94 9.53 5.78
N SER A 75 -1.33 10.67 5.41
CA SER A 75 -1.00 10.88 4.00
C SER A 75 0.04 9.87 3.52
N PRO A 76 -0.04 9.39 2.26
CA PRO A 76 0.97 8.50 1.71
C PRO A 76 2.39 9.08 1.79
N GLU A 77 2.51 10.39 1.60
CA GLU A 77 3.76 11.13 1.66
C GLU A 77 4.36 11.11 3.07
N ASP A 78 3.53 11.33 4.09
CA ASP A 78 3.99 11.30 5.49
C ASP A 78 4.46 9.91 5.90
N VAL A 79 3.71 8.84 5.55
CA VAL A 79 4.13 7.47 5.85
C VAL A 79 5.43 7.11 5.14
N LEU A 80 5.62 7.55 3.91
CA LEU A 80 6.84 7.29 3.15
C LEU A 80 8.05 8.08 3.68
N ALA A 81 7.82 9.31 4.14
CA ALA A 81 8.85 10.17 4.72
C ALA A 81 9.19 9.78 6.17
N LYS A 82 8.18 9.38 6.94
CA LYS A 82 8.27 9.06 8.37
C LYS A 82 7.73 7.66 8.67
N PRO A 83 8.45 6.60 8.33
CA PRO A 83 7.96 5.22 8.50
C PRO A 83 7.66 4.83 9.95
N ASN A 84 8.21 5.56 10.92
CA ASN A 84 7.93 5.39 12.34
C ASN A 84 6.49 5.73 12.77
N LEU A 85 5.68 6.30 11.86
CA LEU A 85 4.23 6.40 12.03
C LEU A 85 3.55 5.02 12.05
N ILE A 86 4.24 3.99 11.54
CA ILE A 86 3.81 2.61 11.63
C ILE A 86 4.52 1.99 12.84
N PRO A 87 3.81 1.50 13.86
CA PRO A 87 4.43 0.86 15.02
C PRO A 87 5.09 -0.47 14.61
N LYS A 88 6.24 -0.79 15.20
CA LYS A 88 6.95 -2.06 14.93
C LYS A 88 6.40 -3.23 15.73
N ASP A 89 5.78 -2.95 16.84
CA ASP A 89 5.28 -3.90 17.84
C ASP A 89 3.82 -4.34 17.63
N LYS A 90 3.08 -3.63 16.76
CA LYS A 90 1.66 -3.89 16.49
C LYS A 90 1.43 -4.32 15.05
N GLU A 91 0.37 -5.11 14.85
CA GLU A 91 -0.14 -5.37 13.49
C GLU A 91 -0.70 -4.07 12.91
N ALA A 92 -0.31 -3.76 11.69
CA ALA A 92 -0.82 -2.60 10.96
C ALA A 92 -1.33 -3.01 9.59
N VAL A 93 -2.51 -2.54 9.23
CA VAL A 93 -3.11 -2.76 7.91
C VAL A 93 -3.27 -1.42 7.21
N VAL A 94 -2.66 -1.28 6.04
CA VAL A 94 -2.79 -0.08 5.19
C VAL A 94 -3.77 -0.33 4.07
N TYR A 95 -4.61 0.65 3.72
CA TYR A 95 -5.50 0.57 2.57
C TYR A 95 -5.59 1.88 1.79
N CYS A 96 -5.92 1.77 0.50
CA CYS A 96 -6.17 2.88 -0.40
C CYS A 96 -7.44 2.62 -1.25
N THR A 97 -7.73 3.51 -2.19
CA THR A 97 -8.84 3.36 -3.16
C THR A 97 -8.37 2.92 -4.53
N CYS A 98 -7.07 3.00 -4.84
CA CYS A 98 -6.57 2.67 -6.17
C CYS A 98 -6.79 1.17 -6.48
N PRO A 99 -7.35 0.83 -7.66
CA PRO A 99 -7.65 -0.56 -8.05
C PRO A 99 -6.40 -1.47 -8.08
N SER A 100 -5.24 -0.90 -8.38
CA SER A 100 -3.95 -1.61 -8.39
C SER A 100 -3.29 -1.73 -7.03
N GLU A 101 -3.88 -1.13 -5.97
CA GLU A 101 -3.31 -1.07 -4.61
C GLU A 101 -1.89 -0.45 -4.57
N GLU A 102 -1.48 0.27 -5.61
CA GLU A 102 -0.09 0.70 -5.80
C GLU A 102 0.41 1.55 -4.62
N THR A 103 -0.42 2.44 -4.08
CA THR A 103 -0.05 3.26 -2.92
C THR A 103 0.23 2.40 -1.69
N SER A 104 -0.67 1.47 -1.35
CA SER A 104 -0.52 0.55 -0.21
C SER A 104 0.69 -0.37 -0.40
N ARG A 105 0.88 -0.91 -1.61
CA ARG A 105 2.04 -1.76 -1.96
C ARG A 105 3.36 -0.99 -1.90
N ARG A 106 3.39 0.28 -2.28
CA ARG A 106 4.59 1.13 -2.18
C ARG A 106 4.96 1.39 -0.72
N ILE A 107 3.98 1.67 0.13
CA ILE A 107 4.18 1.84 1.57
C ILE A 107 4.68 0.54 2.19
N LEU A 108 4.05 -0.60 1.88
CA LEU A 108 4.48 -1.91 2.36
C LEU A 108 5.93 -2.21 1.96
N ARG A 109 6.30 -2.04 0.69
CA ARG A 109 7.68 -2.23 0.23
C ARG A 109 8.69 -1.37 0.99
N ARG A 110 8.32 -0.13 1.30
CA ARG A 110 9.16 0.77 2.10
C ARG A 110 9.28 0.29 3.53
N ALA A 111 8.16 -0.10 4.16
CA ALA A 111 8.12 -0.60 5.53
C ALA A 111 8.96 -1.87 5.70
N LEU A 112 8.81 -2.86 4.80
CA LEU A 112 9.58 -4.11 4.84
C LEU A 112 11.10 -3.86 4.72
N ARG A 113 11.53 -2.96 3.83
CA ARG A 113 12.95 -2.59 3.72
C ARG A 113 13.53 -1.94 4.99
N LEU A 114 12.70 -1.38 5.84
CA LEU A 114 13.07 -0.76 7.12
C LEU A 114 12.86 -1.70 8.31
N GLY A 115 12.55 -2.97 8.06
CA GLY A 115 12.37 -4.00 9.08
C GLY A 115 11.01 -3.98 9.79
N PHE A 116 10.00 -3.31 9.23
CA PHE A 116 8.63 -3.36 9.72
C PHE A 116 7.93 -4.60 9.14
N THR A 117 7.95 -5.71 9.86
CA THR A 117 7.45 -7.01 9.36
C THR A 117 5.97 -7.26 9.67
N ARG A 118 5.35 -6.45 10.52
CA ARG A 118 3.94 -6.58 10.93
C ARG A 118 2.99 -5.67 10.16
N VAL A 119 3.41 -5.22 8.97
CA VAL A 119 2.59 -4.37 8.09
C VAL A 119 1.99 -5.24 6.99
N LYS A 120 0.70 -5.11 6.78
CA LYS A 120 -0.06 -5.75 5.71
C LYS A 120 -0.81 -4.71 4.90
N PHE A 121 -1.20 -5.04 3.68
CA PHE A 121 -2.14 -4.21 2.93
C PHE A 121 -3.48 -4.94 2.73
N LEU A 122 -4.56 -4.18 2.71
CA LEU A 122 -5.89 -4.69 2.45
C LEU A 122 -6.07 -4.94 0.94
N ARG A 123 -6.31 -6.20 0.56
CA ARG A 123 -6.58 -6.56 -0.84
C ARG A 123 -7.87 -5.90 -1.34
N GLY A 124 -7.78 -5.24 -2.48
CA GLY A 124 -8.88 -4.50 -3.09
C GLY A 124 -9.29 -3.22 -2.33
N GLY A 125 -8.58 -2.88 -1.26
CA GLY A 125 -8.77 -1.63 -0.51
C GLY A 125 -10.19 -1.40 -0.01
N LEU A 126 -10.59 -0.12 0.09
CA LEU A 126 -11.93 0.27 0.54
C LEU A 126 -13.05 -0.26 -0.37
N ALA A 127 -12.80 -0.39 -1.67
CA ALA A 127 -13.80 -0.89 -2.62
C ALA A 127 -14.17 -2.34 -2.34
N ALA A 128 -13.19 -3.21 -2.10
CA ALA A 128 -13.43 -4.61 -1.76
C ALA A 128 -14.10 -4.76 -0.39
N TRP A 129 -13.74 -3.93 0.59
CA TRP A 129 -14.39 -3.88 1.90
C TRP A 129 -15.90 -3.59 1.75
N LYS A 130 -16.25 -2.55 1.00
CA LYS A 130 -17.65 -2.17 0.72
C LYS A 130 -18.39 -3.24 -0.08
N ALA A 131 -17.74 -3.87 -1.06
CA ALA A 131 -18.34 -4.94 -1.87
C ALA A 131 -18.76 -6.17 -1.04
N MET A 132 -18.11 -6.39 0.11
CA MET A 132 -18.49 -7.43 1.07
C MET A 132 -19.64 -7.02 2.01
N GLY A 133 -20.16 -5.79 1.89
CA GLY A 133 -21.21 -5.26 2.76
C GLY A 133 -20.75 -4.92 4.18
N PHE A 134 -19.44 -4.82 4.41
CA PHE A 134 -18.91 -4.49 5.72
C PHE A 134 -19.14 -3.02 6.09
N PRO A 135 -19.29 -2.69 7.40
CA PRO A 135 -19.62 -1.34 7.83
C PRO A 135 -18.54 -0.33 7.47
N VAL A 136 -18.97 0.89 7.18
CA VAL A 136 -18.12 2.06 7.01
C VAL A 136 -18.59 3.18 7.92
N GLU A 137 -17.71 4.09 8.27
CA GLU A 137 -18.03 5.30 9.01
C GLU A 137 -17.67 6.56 8.22
N PRO A 138 -18.33 7.71 8.46
CA PRO A 138 -17.97 8.96 7.82
C PRO A 138 -16.56 9.40 8.22
N TYR A 139 -15.76 9.82 7.25
CA TYR A 139 -14.48 10.48 7.52
C TYR A 139 -14.75 11.85 8.15
N ARG A 140 -14.26 12.09 9.35
CA ARG A 140 -14.46 13.33 10.12
C ARG A 140 -13.20 14.20 10.23
N GLY A 141 -12.13 13.85 9.50
CA GLY A 141 -10.88 14.61 9.53
C GLY A 141 -10.91 15.86 8.64
N THR A 142 -9.97 16.75 8.87
CA THR A 142 -9.74 17.92 8.02
C THR A 142 -8.99 17.52 6.75
N PHE A 143 -9.41 18.06 5.60
CA PHE A 143 -8.71 17.89 4.33
C PHE A 143 -7.51 18.84 4.28
N THR A 144 -6.31 18.34 4.58
CA THR A 144 -5.09 19.11 4.34
C THR A 144 -4.55 18.74 2.96
N PHE A 145 -4.69 19.64 2.01
CA PHE A 145 -3.95 19.56 0.76
C PHE A 145 -2.50 19.94 1.05
N SER A 146 -1.56 19.02 0.84
CA SER A 146 -0.15 19.40 0.80
C SER A 146 0.03 20.34 -0.40
N SER A 147 0.11 21.63 -0.15
CA SER A 147 0.45 22.58 -1.19
C SER A 147 1.82 22.18 -1.72
N ALA A 148 1.88 21.81 -3.00
CA ALA A 148 3.14 21.67 -3.71
C ALA A 148 3.95 22.94 -3.42
N ARG A 149 5.10 22.74 -2.82
CA ARG A 149 6.03 23.82 -2.45
C ARG A 149 6.33 24.60 -3.71
N THR A 150 5.69 25.75 -3.87
CA THR A 150 6.08 26.74 -4.87
C THR A 150 7.53 27.09 -4.60
N ALA A 151 8.41 26.64 -5.48
CA ALA A 151 9.79 27.09 -5.47
C ALA A 151 9.79 28.62 -5.56
N PRO A 152 10.56 29.34 -4.74
CA PRO A 152 10.68 30.78 -4.90
C PRO A 152 11.25 31.09 -6.28
N PRO A 153 10.80 32.17 -6.96
CA PRO A 153 11.38 32.57 -8.22
C PRO A 153 12.84 32.90 -8.00
N SER A 154 13.69 32.28 -8.82
CA SER A 154 15.11 32.61 -8.89
C SER A 154 15.27 34.04 -9.41
N THR A 155 15.72 34.92 -8.55
CA THR A 155 16.26 36.26 -8.93
C THR A 155 17.64 36.10 -9.49
#